data_d8dd49d176120bf387b51d413907fa6b
#
_entry.id   d8dd49d176120bf387b51d413907fa6b
#
_cell.length_a   1.000
_cell.length_b   1.000
_cell.length_c   1.000
_cell.angle_alpha   90.00
_cell.angle_beta   90.00
_cell.angle_gamma   90.00
#
_symmetry.space_group_name_H-M   'P 1'
#
loop_
_entity.id
_entity.type
_entity.pdbx_description
1 polymer ?
#
loop_
_entity_poly.entity_id
_entity_poly.type
_entity_poly.pdbx_seq_one_letter_code
_entity_poly.pdbx_strand_id
1 'polypeptide(L)'
;KVDYLSRARSAKDVSRIVKELADGKINILVGTHKIIGKSVKFKDLGLLIIDEEQKFGVSVKEKLRQMKVNVDTLTMTATPIPRTLQFSLMGARDLSVIQTPPPNRYPIQTEVHTFNEDIITEAINFEMSRNGQVFFVNNRIQNLVELEAMIKRNIPDCRVCIGCLLYTSDAADDL
;
A
#
# COMPACT_ATOMS: atom_id res chain seq x y z
N LYS A 1 5.29 -5.14 -27.49
CA LYS A 1 3.93 -5.42 -27.03
C LYS A 1 3.85 -5.32 -25.52
N VAL A 2 2.83 -4.63 -25.02
CA VAL A 2 2.52 -4.48 -23.58
C VAL A 2 1.24 -5.23 -23.28
N ASP A 3 1.18 -5.93 -22.15
CA ASP A 3 -0.04 -6.57 -21.63
C ASP A 3 -0.03 -6.53 -20.10
N TYR A 4 -1.15 -6.89 -19.45
CA TYR A 4 -1.24 -6.89 -18.00
C TYR A 4 -1.95 -8.13 -17.45
N LEU A 5 -1.53 -8.54 -16.24
CA LEU A 5 -2.09 -9.66 -15.49
C LEU A 5 -2.66 -9.18 -14.15
N SER A 6 -3.98 -9.28 -13.98
CA SER A 6 -4.68 -8.97 -12.75
C SER A 6 -5.79 -9.99 -12.46
N ARG A 7 -6.43 -9.88 -11.29
CA ARG A 7 -7.59 -10.73 -10.95
C ARG A 7 -8.80 -10.47 -11.87
N ALA A 8 -8.90 -9.28 -12.44
CA ALA A 8 -9.99 -8.87 -13.33
C ALA A 8 -9.92 -9.50 -14.74
N ARG A 9 -8.82 -10.17 -15.11
CA ARG A 9 -8.67 -10.83 -16.41
C ARG A 9 -9.40 -12.19 -16.44
N SER A 10 -10.07 -12.48 -17.54
CA SER A 10 -10.68 -13.79 -17.79
C SER A 10 -9.63 -14.92 -17.80
N ALA A 11 -10.03 -16.14 -17.46
CA ALA A 11 -9.15 -17.30 -17.52
C ALA A 11 -8.55 -17.53 -18.93
N LYS A 12 -9.34 -17.25 -19.98
CA LYS A 12 -8.91 -17.34 -21.38
C LYS A 12 -7.82 -16.35 -21.70
N ASP A 13 -7.97 -15.09 -21.26
CA ASP A 13 -6.93 -14.06 -21.45
C ASP A 13 -5.66 -14.37 -20.68
N VAL A 14 -5.79 -14.84 -19.45
CA VAL A 14 -4.61 -15.25 -18.64
C VAL A 14 -3.83 -16.34 -19.35
N SER A 15 -4.51 -17.37 -19.88
CA SER A 15 -3.86 -18.47 -20.61
C SER A 15 -3.16 -17.97 -21.86
N ARG A 16 -3.77 -17.05 -22.62
CA ARG A 16 -3.18 -16.41 -23.80
C ARG A 16 -1.92 -15.63 -23.42
N ILE A 17 -2.02 -14.76 -22.39
CA ILE A 17 -0.93 -13.88 -21.95
C ILE A 17 0.27 -14.73 -21.48
N VAL A 18 0.03 -15.76 -20.67
CA VAL A 18 1.08 -16.66 -20.17
C VAL A 18 1.81 -17.35 -21.31
N LYS A 19 1.08 -17.84 -22.32
CA LYS A 19 1.67 -18.46 -23.52
C LYS A 19 2.49 -17.45 -24.32
N GLU A 20 1.93 -16.29 -24.63
CA GLU A 20 2.63 -15.25 -25.40
C GLU A 20 3.87 -14.71 -24.69
N LEU A 21 3.85 -14.68 -23.36
CA LEU A 21 4.98 -14.29 -22.55
C LEU A 21 6.12 -15.33 -22.65
N ALA A 22 5.76 -16.61 -22.52
CA ALA A 22 6.73 -17.70 -22.68
C ALA A 22 7.31 -17.78 -24.10
N ASP A 23 6.54 -17.43 -25.12
CA ASP A 23 6.98 -17.31 -26.51
C ASP A 23 7.87 -16.07 -26.77
N GLY A 24 7.92 -15.12 -25.82
CA GLY A 24 8.67 -13.85 -25.96
C GLY A 24 7.95 -12.82 -26.84
N LYS A 25 6.64 -12.94 -27.01
CA LYS A 25 5.82 -11.99 -27.78
C LYS A 25 5.39 -10.76 -26.99
N ILE A 26 5.53 -10.79 -25.65
CA ILE A 26 5.24 -9.68 -24.76
C ILE A 26 6.56 -9.11 -24.25
N ASN A 27 6.76 -7.80 -24.46
CA ASN A 27 7.97 -7.10 -24.05
C ASN A 27 7.86 -6.50 -22.64
N ILE A 28 6.66 -6.04 -22.26
CA ILE A 28 6.38 -5.48 -20.94
C ILE A 28 5.12 -6.14 -20.41
N LEU A 29 5.22 -6.73 -19.21
CA LEU A 29 4.10 -7.28 -18.48
C LEU A 29 3.93 -6.51 -17.19
N VAL A 30 2.75 -5.90 -17.00
CA VAL A 30 2.36 -5.21 -15.77
C VAL A 30 1.40 -6.11 -15.00
N GLY A 31 1.47 -6.13 -13.68
CA GLY A 31 0.49 -6.89 -12.92
C GLY A 31 0.71 -6.88 -11.42
N THR A 32 -0.21 -7.53 -10.74
CA THR A 32 -0.17 -7.74 -9.29
C THR A 32 0.59 -9.03 -8.95
N HIS A 33 0.42 -9.57 -7.76
CA HIS A 33 0.99 -10.85 -7.33
C HIS A 33 0.80 -12.01 -8.33
N LYS A 34 -0.14 -11.89 -9.26
CA LYS A 34 -0.44 -12.92 -10.26
C LYS A 34 0.73 -13.16 -11.21
N ILE A 35 1.56 -12.15 -11.47
CA ILE A 35 2.74 -12.30 -12.33
C ILE A 35 3.85 -13.16 -11.71
N ILE A 36 3.81 -13.38 -10.40
CA ILE A 36 4.76 -14.20 -9.65
C ILE A 36 4.25 -15.64 -9.50
N GLY A 37 3.14 -15.97 -10.16
CA GLY A 37 2.53 -17.29 -10.12
C GLY A 37 3.43 -18.36 -10.77
N LYS A 38 3.32 -19.62 -10.30
CA LYS A 38 4.12 -20.75 -10.83
C LYS A 38 3.92 -21.01 -12.33
N SER A 39 2.76 -20.62 -12.88
CA SER A 39 2.42 -20.76 -14.29
C SER A 39 3.03 -19.69 -15.19
N VAL A 40 3.52 -18.60 -14.63
CA VAL A 40 4.09 -17.48 -15.39
C VAL A 40 5.57 -17.74 -15.61
N LYS A 41 5.95 -17.87 -16.86
CA LYS A 41 7.34 -18.08 -17.27
C LYS A 41 7.75 -16.98 -18.23
N PHE A 42 8.83 -16.29 -17.92
CA PHE A 42 9.45 -15.31 -18.81
C PHE A 42 10.46 -16.02 -19.70
N LYS A 43 10.47 -15.70 -20.99
CA LYS A 43 11.45 -16.25 -21.92
C LYS A 43 12.84 -15.72 -21.61
N ASP A 44 12.93 -14.40 -21.42
CA ASP A 44 14.16 -13.68 -21.10
C ASP A 44 13.78 -12.41 -20.34
N LEU A 45 13.99 -12.42 -19.01
CA LEU A 45 13.66 -11.31 -18.13
C LEU A 45 14.90 -10.47 -17.87
N GLY A 46 14.96 -9.27 -18.45
CA GLY A 46 16.11 -8.36 -18.27
C GLY A 46 15.89 -7.33 -17.15
N LEU A 47 14.66 -6.89 -16.93
CA LEU A 47 14.36 -5.88 -15.90
C LEU A 47 13.12 -6.25 -15.09
N LEU A 48 13.24 -6.17 -13.78
CA LEU A 48 12.14 -6.34 -12.82
C LEU A 48 11.92 -5.04 -12.06
N ILE A 49 10.72 -4.47 -12.18
CA ILE A 49 10.31 -3.29 -11.44
C ILE A 49 9.32 -3.68 -10.36
N ILE A 50 9.58 -3.31 -9.11
CA ILE A 50 8.76 -3.65 -7.95
C ILE A 50 8.35 -2.37 -7.23
N ASP A 51 7.04 -2.16 -7.12
CA ASP A 51 6.49 -1.06 -6.32
C ASP A 51 6.06 -1.57 -4.94
N GLU A 52 6.41 -0.81 -3.89
CA GLU A 52 6.03 -1.11 -2.50
C GLU A 52 6.37 -2.55 -2.04
N GLU A 53 7.61 -3.01 -2.28
CA GLU A 53 8.08 -4.37 -1.95
C GLU A 53 7.81 -4.75 -0.48
N GLN A 54 7.75 -3.79 0.44
CA GLN A 54 7.48 -4.02 1.85
C GLN A 54 6.07 -4.56 2.13
N LYS A 55 5.11 -4.30 1.24
CA LYS A 55 3.73 -4.81 1.36
C LYS A 55 3.60 -6.29 1.03
N PHE A 56 4.63 -6.90 0.45
CA PHE A 56 4.58 -8.32 0.08
C PHE A 56 4.87 -9.23 1.27
N GLY A 57 4.12 -10.33 1.36
CA GLY A 57 4.36 -11.40 2.33
C GLY A 57 5.65 -12.18 2.04
N VAL A 58 6.09 -12.97 3.03
CA VAL A 58 7.38 -13.68 2.99
C VAL A 58 7.50 -14.61 1.77
N SER A 59 6.46 -15.35 1.43
CA SER A 59 6.46 -16.29 0.30
C SER A 59 6.62 -15.59 -1.05
N VAL A 60 6.06 -14.40 -1.19
CA VAL A 60 6.17 -13.59 -2.40
C VAL A 60 7.58 -12.99 -2.50
N LYS A 61 8.13 -12.51 -1.40
CA LYS A 61 9.50 -11.97 -1.35
C LYS A 61 10.54 -13.02 -1.73
N GLU A 62 10.35 -14.27 -1.28
CA GLU A 62 11.27 -15.35 -1.64
C GLU A 62 11.22 -15.66 -3.16
N LYS A 63 10.04 -15.70 -3.76
CA LYS A 63 9.91 -15.87 -5.21
C LYS A 63 10.54 -14.71 -6.00
N LEU A 64 10.30 -13.47 -5.54
CA LEU A 64 10.94 -12.30 -6.13
C LEU A 64 12.46 -12.37 -6.03
N ARG A 65 12.97 -12.85 -4.89
CA ARG A 65 14.41 -13.05 -4.70
C ARG A 65 15.00 -14.05 -5.72
N GLN A 66 14.28 -15.14 -5.99
CA GLN A 66 14.68 -16.11 -7.01
C GLN A 66 14.66 -15.52 -8.42
N MET A 67 13.69 -14.65 -8.73
CA MET A 67 13.60 -13.95 -10.01
C MET A 67 14.70 -12.90 -10.20
N LYS A 68 15.21 -12.32 -9.12
CA LYS A 68 16.25 -11.28 -9.14
C LYS A 68 17.65 -11.80 -9.51
N VAL A 69 17.84 -13.09 -9.57
CA VAL A 69 19.13 -13.68 -9.94
C VAL A 69 19.39 -13.37 -11.42
N ASN A 70 20.46 -12.63 -11.70
CA ASN A 70 20.85 -12.19 -13.04
C ASN A 70 19.83 -11.27 -13.76
N VAL A 71 18.99 -10.55 -13.01
CA VAL A 71 17.99 -9.60 -13.54
C VAL A 71 18.18 -8.25 -12.89
N ASP A 72 18.27 -7.20 -13.69
CA ASP A 72 18.28 -5.84 -13.15
C ASP A 72 16.99 -5.56 -12.41
N THR A 73 17.12 -5.00 -11.20
CA THR A 73 15.94 -4.79 -10.34
C THR A 73 15.84 -3.37 -9.86
N LEU A 74 14.72 -2.72 -10.19
CA LEU A 74 14.32 -1.43 -9.64
C LEU A 74 13.23 -1.63 -8.58
N THR A 75 13.49 -1.21 -7.36
CA THR A 75 12.48 -1.18 -6.28
C THR A 75 12.11 0.26 -5.98
N MET A 76 10.82 0.56 -5.99
CA MET A 76 10.28 1.87 -5.69
C MET A 76 9.47 1.83 -4.39
N THR A 77 9.47 2.91 -3.63
CA THR A 77 8.62 3.07 -2.45
C THR A 77 8.48 4.54 -2.07
N ALA A 78 7.31 4.93 -1.61
CA ALA A 78 7.08 6.24 -1.01
C ALA A 78 7.36 6.25 0.51
N THR A 79 7.36 5.06 1.13
CA THR A 79 7.50 4.88 2.59
C THR A 79 8.58 3.84 2.89
N PRO A 80 9.87 4.19 2.74
CA PRO A 80 10.95 3.23 2.97
C PRO A 80 10.98 2.78 4.43
N ILE A 81 10.98 1.46 4.63
CA ILE A 81 11.18 0.89 5.97
C ILE A 81 12.64 1.16 6.37
N PRO A 82 12.93 1.51 7.64
CA PRO A 82 14.27 1.82 8.11
C PRO A 82 15.33 0.79 7.72
N ARG A 83 14.98 -0.50 7.74
CA ARG A 83 15.87 -1.59 7.35
C ARG A 83 16.27 -1.52 5.87
N THR A 84 15.33 -1.25 4.96
CA THR A 84 15.60 -1.13 3.51
C THR A 84 16.45 0.11 3.23
N LEU A 85 16.14 1.22 3.90
CA LEU A 85 16.92 2.44 3.82
C LEU A 85 18.35 2.23 4.36
N GLN A 86 18.50 1.51 5.48
CA GLN A 86 19.79 1.19 6.05
C GLN A 86 20.68 0.39 5.09
N PHE A 87 20.13 -0.62 4.40
CA PHE A 87 20.89 -1.38 3.39
C PHE A 87 21.35 -0.52 2.22
N SER A 88 20.54 0.45 1.79
CA SER A 88 20.93 1.39 0.73
C SER A 88 22.00 2.37 1.21
N LEU A 89 21.88 2.88 2.42
CA LEU A 89 22.88 3.76 3.02
C LEU A 89 24.22 3.07 3.29
N MET A 90 24.22 1.76 3.49
CA MET A 90 25.45 0.94 3.61
C MET A 90 26.09 0.59 2.25
N GLY A 91 25.59 1.13 1.14
CA GLY A 91 26.14 0.90 -0.20
C GLY A 91 25.84 -0.47 -0.80
N ALA A 92 24.94 -1.24 -0.17
CA ALA A 92 24.52 -2.54 -0.72
C ALA A 92 23.59 -2.41 -1.92
N ARG A 93 23.02 -1.22 -2.17
CA ARG A 93 22.18 -0.88 -3.32
C ARG A 93 22.31 0.61 -3.61
N ASP A 94 22.27 0.96 -4.88
CA ASP A 94 22.16 2.34 -5.31
C ASP A 94 20.81 2.94 -4.86
N LEU A 95 20.85 4.18 -4.41
CA LEU A 95 19.67 4.90 -3.93
C LEU A 95 19.49 6.19 -4.72
N SER A 96 18.29 6.37 -5.28
CA SER A 96 17.85 7.63 -5.87
C SER A 96 16.64 8.17 -5.12
N VAL A 97 16.64 9.45 -4.80
CA VAL A 97 15.56 10.12 -4.08
C VAL A 97 14.89 11.14 -4.99
N ILE A 98 13.59 10.95 -5.23
CA ILE A 98 12.76 11.91 -5.97
C ILE A 98 12.23 12.92 -4.96
N GLN A 99 12.73 14.15 -5.03
CA GLN A 99 12.38 15.22 -4.07
C GLN A 99 11.25 16.13 -4.56
N THR A 100 11.03 16.20 -5.88
CA THR A 100 10.01 17.08 -6.45
C THR A 100 8.63 16.46 -6.28
N PRO A 101 7.73 17.08 -5.50
CA PRO A 101 6.37 16.59 -5.35
C PRO A 101 5.56 16.80 -6.64
N PRO A 102 4.51 16.00 -6.88
CA PRO A 102 3.59 16.26 -7.97
C PRO A 102 2.93 17.65 -7.83
N PRO A 103 2.62 18.35 -8.92
CA PRO A 103 1.87 19.61 -8.88
C PRO A 103 0.50 19.35 -8.21
N ASN A 104 0.01 20.32 -7.46
CA ASN A 104 -1.27 20.29 -6.73
C ASN A 104 -1.31 19.34 -5.51
N ARG A 105 -0.16 18.90 -4.99
CA ARG A 105 -0.10 18.21 -3.73
C ARG A 105 0.14 19.20 -2.59
N TYR A 106 -0.90 19.49 -1.82
CA TYR A 106 -0.79 20.31 -0.63
C TYR A 106 -0.18 19.49 0.51
N PRO A 107 0.76 20.05 1.29
CA PRO A 107 1.31 19.38 2.45
C PRO A 107 0.24 19.19 3.51
N ILE A 108 0.25 18.03 4.17
CA ILE A 108 -0.56 17.79 5.35
C ILE A 108 0.13 18.46 6.54
N GLN A 109 -0.61 19.28 7.28
CA GLN A 109 -0.12 19.79 8.56
C GLN A 109 -0.15 18.66 9.58
N THR A 110 1.02 18.34 10.12
CA THR A 110 1.16 17.28 11.12
C THR A 110 1.64 17.89 12.43
N GLU A 111 0.88 17.65 13.49
CA GLU A 111 1.21 18.10 14.82
C GLU A 111 1.31 16.91 15.78
N VAL A 112 2.16 17.03 16.80
CA VAL A 112 2.35 16.01 17.81
C VAL A 112 1.99 16.61 19.16
N HIS A 113 0.95 16.08 19.78
CA HIS A 113 0.45 16.52 21.08
C HIS A 113 0.36 15.34 22.05
N THR A 114 0.40 15.63 23.34
CA THR A 114 -0.13 14.70 24.35
C THR A 114 -1.66 14.59 24.15
N PHE A 115 -2.25 13.49 24.60
CA PHE A 115 -3.71 13.30 24.49
C PHE A 115 -4.44 14.49 25.15
N ASN A 116 -5.26 15.19 24.38
CA ASN A 116 -6.00 16.36 24.85
C ASN A 116 -7.37 16.40 24.15
N GLU A 117 -8.43 16.38 24.94
CA GLU A 117 -9.82 16.37 24.44
C GLU A 117 -10.18 17.67 23.71
N ASP A 118 -9.65 18.82 24.14
CA ASP A 118 -9.94 20.12 23.52
C ASP A 118 -9.39 20.19 22.10
N ILE A 119 -8.13 19.75 21.89
CA ILE A 119 -7.50 19.69 20.56
C ILE A 119 -8.26 18.76 19.64
N ILE A 120 -8.68 17.59 20.16
CA ILE A 120 -9.46 16.61 19.39
C ILE A 120 -10.80 17.22 18.99
N THR A 121 -11.47 17.87 19.92
CA THR A 121 -12.77 18.53 19.71
C THR A 121 -12.67 19.63 18.68
N GLU A 122 -11.64 20.47 18.76
CA GLU A 122 -11.37 21.54 17.79
C GLU A 122 -11.13 20.99 16.40
N ALA A 123 -10.27 19.97 16.27
CA ALA A 123 -9.96 19.34 15.00
C ALA A 123 -11.21 18.70 14.34
N ILE A 124 -12.05 18.03 15.14
CA ILE A 124 -13.28 17.42 14.63
C ILE A 124 -14.26 18.51 14.18
N ASN A 125 -14.46 19.56 14.97
CA ASN A 125 -15.34 20.67 14.61
C ASN A 125 -14.87 21.40 13.35
N PHE A 126 -13.56 21.59 13.20
CA PHE A 126 -12.98 22.17 11.99
C PHE A 126 -13.34 21.34 10.74
N GLU A 127 -13.17 20.03 10.80
CA GLU A 127 -13.53 19.16 9.68
C GLU A 127 -15.05 19.13 9.42
N MET A 128 -15.86 19.07 10.46
CA MET A 128 -17.33 19.10 10.33
C MET A 128 -17.82 20.41 9.69
N SER A 129 -17.21 21.54 10.01
CA SER A 129 -17.60 22.86 9.46
C SER A 129 -17.44 22.94 7.95
N ARG A 130 -16.52 22.15 7.38
CA ARG A 130 -16.28 22.07 5.94
C ARG A 130 -16.85 20.81 5.28
N ASN A 131 -17.76 20.08 5.96
CA ASN A 131 -18.30 18.79 5.53
C ASN A 131 -17.22 17.71 5.32
N GLY A 132 -16.13 17.78 6.07
CA GLY A 132 -15.06 16.80 6.05
C GLY A 132 -15.37 15.58 6.91
N GLN A 133 -14.44 14.63 6.90
CA GLN A 133 -14.50 13.40 7.70
C GLN A 133 -13.21 13.25 8.51
N VAL A 134 -13.31 12.65 9.68
CA VAL A 134 -12.17 12.41 10.57
C VAL A 134 -11.98 10.92 10.77
N PHE A 135 -10.75 10.45 10.56
CA PHE A 135 -10.33 9.12 10.99
C PHE A 135 -9.61 9.23 12.33
N PHE A 136 -10.24 8.70 13.39
CA PHE A 136 -9.63 8.59 14.70
C PHE A 136 -9.05 7.18 14.87
N VAL A 137 -7.73 7.04 14.77
CA VAL A 137 -7.06 5.73 14.82
C VAL A 137 -6.55 5.45 16.23
N ASN A 138 -6.97 4.33 16.82
CA ASN A 138 -6.49 3.85 18.10
C ASN A 138 -5.99 2.40 17.97
N ASN A 139 -4.86 2.10 18.56
CA ASN A 139 -4.25 0.76 18.54
C ASN A 139 -4.83 -0.20 19.60
N ARG A 140 -5.70 0.27 20.51
CA ARG A 140 -6.32 -0.53 21.58
C ARG A 140 -7.82 -0.57 21.41
N ILE A 141 -8.36 -1.76 21.12
CA ILE A 141 -9.79 -1.99 20.91
C ILE A 141 -10.59 -1.67 22.17
N GLN A 142 -10.06 -1.97 23.36
CA GLN A 142 -10.73 -1.79 24.64
C GLN A 142 -11.17 -0.33 24.91
N ASN A 143 -10.44 0.65 24.37
CA ASN A 143 -10.70 2.06 24.62
C ASN A 143 -11.63 2.72 23.57
N LEU A 144 -12.04 1.98 22.52
CA LEU A 144 -12.83 2.56 21.43
C LEU A 144 -14.20 3.07 21.89
N VAL A 145 -14.86 2.33 22.77
CA VAL A 145 -16.18 2.73 23.31
C VAL A 145 -16.07 3.99 24.19
N GLU A 146 -15.01 4.08 25.00
CA GLU A 146 -14.75 5.27 25.83
C GLU A 146 -14.46 6.50 24.98
N LEU A 147 -13.67 6.32 23.90
CA LEU A 147 -13.36 7.39 22.94
C LEU A 147 -14.60 7.84 22.18
N GLU A 148 -15.46 6.92 21.76
CA GLU A 148 -16.75 7.26 21.15
C GLU A 148 -17.62 8.07 22.11
N ALA A 149 -17.73 7.62 23.36
CA ALA A 149 -18.51 8.32 24.40
C ALA A 149 -17.95 9.73 24.67
N MET A 150 -16.63 9.87 24.72
CA MET A 150 -15.96 11.17 24.87
C MET A 150 -16.30 12.11 23.71
N ILE A 151 -16.17 11.64 22.47
CA ILE A 151 -16.47 12.45 21.28
C ILE A 151 -17.94 12.88 21.27
N LYS A 152 -18.87 11.97 21.51
CA LYS A 152 -20.31 12.28 21.57
C LYS A 152 -20.69 13.23 22.71
N ARG A 153 -19.99 13.16 23.82
CA ARG A 153 -20.16 14.08 24.93
C ARG A 153 -19.75 15.52 24.59
N ASN A 154 -18.56 15.63 23.91
CA ASN A 154 -17.98 16.93 23.60
C ASN A 154 -18.59 17.55 22.33
N ILE A 155 -19.08 16.69 21.40
CA ILE A 155 -19.65 17.10 20.11
C ILE A 155 -20.93 16.28 19.86
N PRO A 156 -22.09 16.68 20.43
CA PRO A 156 -23.32 15.89 20.32
C PRO A 156 -23.82 15.66 18.90
N ASP A 157 -23.53 16.58 17.97
CA ASP A 157 -23.95 16.51 16.57
C ASP A 157 -23.03 15.63 15.71
N CYS A 158 -21.92 15.13 16.28
CA CYS A 158 -20.98 14.28 15.54
C CYS A 158 -21.52 12.86 15.37
N ARG A 159 -21.59 12.40 14.12
CA ARG A 159 -21.90 10.99 13.81
C ARG A 159 -20.65 10.17 13.90
N VAL A 160 -20.55 9.30 14.88
CA VAL A 160 -19.38 8.43 15.14
C VAL A 160 -19.73 6.99 14.78
N CYS A 161 -18.80 6.32 14.08
CA CYS A 161 -18.89 4.89 13.79
C CYS A 161 -17.58 4.22 14.20
N ILE A 162 -17.66 3.10 14.91
CA ILE A 162 -16.50 2.29 15.28
C ILE A 162 -16.30 1.22 14.24
N GLY A 163 -15.13 1.24 13.55
CA GLY A 163 -14.64 0.15 12.71
C GLY A 163 -13.61 -0.68 13.49
N CYS A 164 -13.86 -1.97 13.66
CA CYS A 164 -12.94 -2.87 14.32
C CYS A 164 -12.58 -4.04 13.39
N LEU A 165 -11.29 -4.28 13.18
CA LEU A 165 -10.79 -5.37 12.33
C LEU A 165 -11.27 -6.76 12.76
N LEU A 166 -11.63 -6.95 14.04
CA LEU A 166 -12.17 -8.23 14.52
C LEU A 166 -13.61 -8.50 14.06
N TYR A 167 -14.34 -7.47 13.64
CA TYR A 167 -15.72 -7.58 13.15
C TYR A 167 -15.85 -7.38 11.64
N THR A 168 -14.75 -7.08 10.95
CA THR A 168 -14.70 -6.83 9.50
C THR A 168 -13.87 -7.87 8.76
N SER A 169 -13.88 -9.12 9.24
CA SER A 169 -13.12 -10.20 8.60
C SER A 169 -13.52 -10.46 7.13
N ASP A 170 -14.72 -10.02 6.72
CA ASP A 170 -15.19 -10.20 5.34
C ASP A 170 -14.83 -9.04 4.39
N ALA A 171 -14.38 -7.88 4.91
CA ALA A 171 -14.06 -6.73 4.08
C ALA A 171 -12.56 -6.64 3.67
N ALA A 172 -11.69 -7.41 4.30
CA ALA A 172 -10.25 -7.38 4.03
C ALA A 172 -9.82 -8.33 2.90
N ASP A 173 -10.68 -9.26 2.48
CA ASP A 173 -10.40 -10.20 1.38
C ASP A 173 -10.79 -9.66 0.00
N ASP A 174 -11.45 -8.50 -0.08
CA ASP A 174 -11.93 -7.88 -1.32
C ASP A 174 -11.08 -6.68 -1.80
N LEU A 175 -9.88 -6.45 -1.24
CA LEU A 175 -8.95 -5.42 -1.70
C LEU A 175 -7.71 -5.99 -2.37
#